data_cc1d336532270a898f212993d94cf542
#
_entry.id   cc1d336532270a898f212993d94cf542
#
_cell.length_a   1.000
_cell.length_b   1.000
_cell.length_c   1.000
_cell.angle_alpha   90.00
_cell.angle_beta   90.00
_cell.angle_gamma   90.00
#
_symmetry.space_group_name_H-M   'P 1'
#
loop_
_entity.id
_entity.type
_entity.pdbx_description
1 polymer ?
#
loop_
_entity_poly.entity_id
_entity_poly.type
_entity_poly.pdbx_seq_one_letter_code
_entity_poly.pdbx_strand_id
1 'polypeptide(L)'
;MKKFLTYTLLGVLLAGCAGSGREPLETVVDKALAGAERQTLLMAEKYSAREGRLPRTWENGEDVSSDSRWWCSGFFPGVLWYVYENGRNPRVLEYARMFTARVEREKHTTDNHDVGFMLYCSFGNGLRLTGDKSYEEVLLTGARSLATRFKPEVGLIRSWDHNRDKWQYPVIIDNMMNLEMLFWASKHTGDPVYRDVA
;
A
#
# COMPACT_ATOMS: atom_id res chain seq x y z
N MET A 1 -44.63 -50.35 32.00
CA MET A 1 -43.22 -50.05 31.81
C MET A 1 -42.83 -49.81 30.33
N LYS A 2 -43.71 -49.26 29.48
CA LYS A 2 -43.38 -49.01 28.01
C LYS A 2 -43.51 -47.56 27.58
N LYS A 3 -43.75 -46.60 28.47
CA LYS A 3 -43.93 -45.18 28.13
C LYS A 3 -42.76 -44.27 28.52
N PHE A 4 -41.70 -44.77 29.18
CA PHE A 4 -40.55 -43.95 29.60
C PHE A 4 -39.36 -44.02 28.58
N LEU A 5 -39.39 -44.93 27.61
CA LEU A 5 -38.28 -45.06 26.64
C LEU A 5 -38.42 -44.18 25.42
N THR A 6 -39.60 -43.61 25.17
CA THR A 6 -39.88 -42.80 23.94
C THR A 6 -39.47 -41.35 24.04
N TYR A 7 -39.33 -40.81 25.25
CA TYR A 7 -38.97 -39.40 25.46
C TYR A 7 -37.45 -39.16 25.53
N THR A 8 -36.68 -40.20 25.79
CA THR A 8 -35.20 -40.11 25.85
C THR A 8 -34.57 -40.12 24.45
N LEU A 9 -35.25 -40.70 23.44
CA LEU A 9 -34.73 -40.70 22.04
C LEU A 9 -35.00 -39.41 21.28
N LEU A 10 -35.99 -38.63 21.68
CA LEU A 10 -36.32 -37.34 21.01
C LEU A 10 -35.41 -36.19 21.47
N GLY A 11 -34.79 -36.31 22.65
CA GLY A 11 -33.88 -35.30 23.21
C GLY A 11 -32.47 -35.35 22.60
N VAL A 12 -32.04 -36.47 22.01
CA VAL A 12 -30.70 -36.66 21.43
C VAL A 12 -30.64 -36.17 19.97
N LEU A 13 -31.80 -36.10 19.30
CA LEU A 13 -31.84 -35.62 17.89
C LEU A 13 -31.85 -34.09 17.71
N LEU A 14 -32.04 -33.33 18.80
CA LEU A 14 -31.99 -31.85 18.75
C LEU A 14 -30.61 -31.27 19.10
N ALA A 15 -29.63 -32.08 19.53
CA ALA A 15 -28.29 -31.63 19.82
C ALA A 15 -27.33 -31.70 18.60
N GLY A 16 -27.82 -32.16 17.43
CA GLY A 16 -27.00 -32.38 16.21
C GLY A 16 -26.93 -31.22 15.24
N CYS A 17 -27.55 -30.07 15.50
CA CYS A 17 -27.44 -28.88 14.69
C CYS A 17 -26.76 -27.74 15.44
N ALA A 18 -25.66 -28.04 16.18
CA ALA A 18 -24.69 -27.01 16.47
C ALA A 18 -24.00 -26.71 15.14
N GLY A 19 -24.51 -25.70 14.43
CA GLY A 19 -23.99 -25.28 13.16
C GLY A 19 -22.47 -25.15 13.24
N SER A 20 -21.80 -25.52 12.19
CA SER A 20 -20.42 -25.09 11.93
C SER A 20 -20.43 -23.57 11.91
N GLY A 21 -20.35 -22.97 13.11
CA GLY A 21 -20.39 -21.53 13.29
C GLY A 21 -19.22 -20.96 12.50
N ARG A 22 -19.50 -20.25 11.41
CA ARG A 22 -18.49 -19.46 10.76
C ARG A 22 -17.92 -18.52 11.81
N GLU A 23 -16.60 -18.52 11.92
CA GLU A 23 -15.91 -17.60 12.81
C GLU A 23 -16.38 -16.16 12.50
N PRO A 24 -16.67 -15.32 13.52
CA PRO A 24 -17.06 -13.93 13.30
C PRO A 24 -16.04 -13.20 12.44
N LEU A 25 -16.49 -12.37 11.50
CA LEU A 25 -15.61 -11.63 10.58
C LEU A 25 -14.54 -10.83 11.35
N GLU A 26 -14.93 -10.19 12.43
CA GLU A 26 -14.03 -9.43 13.30
C GLU A 26 -12.84 -10.30 13.79
N THR A 27 -13.12 -11.48 14.28
CA THR A 27 -12.07 -12.43 14.72
C THR A 27 -11.14 -12.85 13.58
N VAL A 28 -11.70 -13.06 12.37
CA VAL A 28 -10.90 -13.40 11.18
C VAL A 28 -9.99 -12.23 10.80
N VAL A 29 -10.53 -10.99 10.82
CA VAL A 29 -9.78 -9.77 10.54
C VAL A 29 -8.65 -9.57 11.56
N ASP A 30 -8.94 -9.70 12.85
CA ASP A 30 -7.95 -9.54 13.92
C ASP A 30 -6.79 -10.54 13.79
N LYS A 31 -7.11 -11.81 13.50
CA LYS A 31 -6.09 -12.84 13.25
C LYS A 31 -5.24 -12.53 12.01
N ALA A 32 -5.87 -12.06 10.95
CA ALA A 32 -5.17 -11.70 9.72
C ALA A 32 -4.23 -10.50 9.94
N LEU A 33 -4.69 -9.45 10.64
CA LEU A 33 -3.89 -8.28 10.96
C LEU A 33 -2.74 -8.59 11.92
N ALA A 34 -2.98 -9.43 12.94
CA ALA A 34 -1.90 -9.92 13.81
C ALA A 34 -0.87 -10.78 13.05
N GLY A 35 -1.33 -11.57 12.06
CA GLY A 35 -0.46 -12.30 11.14
C GLY A 35 0.36 -11.37 10.27
N ALA A 36 -0.28 -10.35 9.70
CA ALA A 36 0.36 -9.33 8.88
C ALA A 36 1.46 -8.58 9.67
N GLU A 37 1.19 -8.18 10.90
CA GLU A 37 2.18 -7.51 11.75
C GLU A 37 3.43 -8.39 11.95
N ARG A 38 3.26 -9.66 12.34
CA ARG A 38 4.40 -10.57 12.53
C ARG A 38 5.22 -10.74 11.25
N GLN A 39 4.57 -10.99 10.12
CA GLN A 39 5.27 -11.19 8.84
C GLN A 39 5.98 -9.92 8.37
N THR A 40 5.34 -8.77 8.52
CA THR A 40 5.89 -7.49 8.13
C THR A 40 7.11 -7.12 8.98
N LEU A 41 7.08 -7.39 10.30
CA LEU A 41 8.22 -7.18 11.19
C LEU A 41 9.40 -8.09 10.81
N LEU A 42 9.18 -9.38 10.53
CA LEU A 42 10.24 -10.29 10.07
C LEU A 42 10.89 -9.78 8.77
N MET A 43 10.07 -9.34 7.81
CA MET A 43 10.56 -8.78 6.55
C MET A 43 11.33 -7.48 6.78
N ALA A 44 10.80 -6.58 7.62
CA ALA A 44 11.45 -5.32 7.96
C ALA A 44 12.80 -5.53 8.63
N GLU A 45 12.90 -6.44 9.59
CA GLU A 45 14.15 -6.79 10.25
C GLU A 45 15.18 -7.32 9.25
N LYS A 46 14.79 -8.27 8.38
CA LYS A 46 15.66 -8.82 7.33
C LYS A 46 16.20 -7.74 6.39
N TYR A 47 15.35 -6.77 6.01
CA TYR A 47 15.73 -5.72 5.06
C TYR A 47 16.32 -4.47 5.71
N SER A 48 16.22 -4.29 7.03
CA SER A 48 16.81 -3.13 7.71
C SER A 48 18.32 -3.04 7.49
N ALA A 49 19.02 -4.16 7.49
CA ALA A 49 20.45 -4.25 7.26
C ALA A 49 20.87 -4.14 5.78
N ARG A 50 19.92 -4.14 4.84
CA ARG A 50 20.19 -4.04 3.40
C ARG A 50 19.99 -2.60 2.95
N GLU A 51 21.04 -1.81 2.97
CA GLU A 51 20.97 -0.37 2.65
C GLU A 51 20.33 -0.14 1.26
N GLY A 52 19.39 0.81 1.19
CA GLY A 52 18.69 1.20 -0.04
C GLY A 52 17.80 0.13 -0.68
N ARG A 53 17.68 -1.07 -0.07
CA ARG A 53 16.89 -2.18 -0.64
C ARG A 53 15.49 -2.24 -0.04
N LEU A 54 14.52 -2.60 -0.90
CA LEU A 54 13.12 -2.82 -0.55
C LEU A 54 12.69 -4.21 -1.01
N PRO A 55 11.85 -4.94 -0.25
CA PRO A 55 11.31 -6.20 -0.72
C PRO A 55 10.41 -5.96 -1.94
N ARG A 56 10.55 -6.81 -2.95
CA ARG A 56 9.83 -6.69 -4.23
C ARG A 56 8.90 -7.85 -4.48
N THR A 57 9.42 -9.08 -4.47
CA THR A 57 8.68 -10.29 -4.82
C THR A 57 9.32 -11.53 -4.19
N TRP A 58 8.66 -12.65 -4.38
CA TRP A 58 9.17 -13.96 -3.96
C TRP A 58 9.29 -14.83 -5.21
N GLU A 59 10.51 -15.30 -5.53
CA GLU A 59 10.80 -16.09 -6.72
C GLU A 59 11.71 -17.28 -6.36
N ASN A 60 11.37 -18.46 -6.84
CA ASN A 60 12.16 -19.70 -6.63
C ASN A 60 12.52 -20.00 -5.17
N GLY A 61 11.60 -19.69 -4.23
CA GLY A 61 11.83 -19.93 -2.81
C GLY A 61 12.64 -18.86 -2.08
N GLU A 62 12.95 -17.73 -2.74
CA GLU A 62 13.75 -16.65 -2.17
C GLU A 62 13.06 -15.29 -2.34
N ASP A 63 13.35 -14.37 -1.40
CA ASP A 63 12.91 -12.99 -1.52
C ASP A 63 13.82 -12.21 -2.48
N VAL A 64 13.20 -11.54 -3.45
CA VAL A 64 13.87 -10.65 -4.38
C VAL A 64 13.64 -9.21 -3.97
N SER A 65 14.70 -8.42 -4.00
CA SER A 65 14.66 -7.00 -3.65
C SER A 65 14.93 -6.09 -4.84
N SER A 66 14.46 -4.86 -4.74
CA SER A 66 14.80 -3.77 -5.67
C SER A 66 15.33 -2.56 -4.91
N ASP A 67 15.84 -1.57 -5.64
CA ASP A 67 16.01 -0.21 -5.12
C ASP A 67 14.70 0.58 -5.20
N SER A 68 14.74 1.86 -4.83
CA SER A 68 13.58 2.74 -4.82
C SER A 68 13.00 3.05 -6.21
N ARG A 69 13.77 2.88 -7.29
CA ARG A 69 13.29 3.16 -8.66
C ARG A 69 12.24 2.17 -9.17
N TRP A 70 12.11 1.03 -8.53
CA TRP A 70 11.10 0.05 -8.92
C TRP A 70 9.69 0.53 -8.54
N TRP A 71 8.76 0.47 -9.47
CA TRP A 71 7.42 1.05 -9.38
C TRP A 71 6.67 0.76 -8.07
N CYS A 72 6.84 -0.41 -7.47
CA CYS A 72 6.19 -0.79 -6.22
C CYS A 72 7.00 -0.47 -4.95
N SER A 73 8.05 0.34 -5.04
CA SER A 73 8.93 0.66 -3.90
C SER A 73 8.21 1.30 -2.71
N GLY A 74 7.11 2.01 -2.95
CA GLY A 74 6.27 2.60 -1.92
C GLY A 74 5.35 1.62 -1.19
N PHE A 75 5.15 0.40 -1.71
CA PHE A 75 4.15 -0.53 -1.16
C PHE A 75 4.58 -1.14 0.17
N PHE A 76 5.83 -1.55 0.32
CA PHE A 76 6.28 -2.10 1.59
C PHE A 76 6.21 -1.09 2.73
N PRO A 77 6.73 0.15 2.61
CA PRO A 77 6.47 1.17 3.63
C PRO A 77 4.98 1.47 3.80
N GLY A 78 4.17 1.42 2.74
CA GLY A 78 2.71 1.55 2.83
C GLY A 78 2.06 0.47 3.70
N VAL A 79 2.47 -0.79 3.53
CA VAL A 79 2.00 -1.90 4.39
C VAL A 79 2.39 -1.66 5.85
N LEU A 80 3.63 -1.22 6.12
CA LEU A 80 4.08 -0.88 7.48
C LEU A 80 3.21 0.22 8.10
N TRP A 81 2.82 1.24 7.33
CA TRP A 81 1.93 2.28 7.82
C TRP A 81 0.53 1.76 8.18
N TYR A 82 -0.07 0.89 7.36
CA TYR A 82 -1.38 0.27 7.67
C TYR A 82 -1.29 -0.67 8.88
N VAL A 83 -0.23 -1.45 9.00
CA VAL A 83 0.00 -2.31 10.19
C VAL A 83 0.17 -1.44 11.45
N TYR A 84 0.90 -0.34 11.36
CA TYR A 84 1.01 0.63 12.44
C TYR A 84 -0.34 1.27 12.80
N GLU A 85 -1.15 1.63 11.81
CA GLU A 85 -2.47 2.21 12.04
C GLU A 85 -3.37 1.28 12.88
N ASN A 86 -3.31 -0.01 12.62
CA ASN A 86 -4.09 -1.02 13.34
C ASN A 86 -3.55 -1.29 14.75
N GLY A 87 -2.26 -1.58 14.89
CA GLY A 87 -1.69 -2.10 16.14
C GLY A 87 -0.94 -1.06 16.99
N ARG A 88 -0.61 0.11 16.44
CA ARG A 88 0.16 1.18 17.09
C ARG A 88 1.50 0.73 17.69
N ASN A 89 2.05 -0.37 17.15
CA ASN A 89 3.34 -0.91 17.61
C ASN A 89 4.48 0.06 17.27
N PRO A 90 5.27 0.54 18.27
CA PRO A 90 6.32 1.52 18.04
C PRO A 90 7.46 1.00 17.16
N ARG A 91 7.73 -0.31 17.17
CA ARG A 91 8.74 -0.93 16.30
C ARG A 91 8.29 -0.92 14.83
N VAL A 92 7.00 -1.10 14.57
CA VAL A 92 6.43 -0.95 13.21
C VAL A 92 6.54 0.50 12.74
N LEU A 93 6.29 1.48 13.62
CA LEU A 93 6.47 2.91 13.30
C LEU A 93 7.91 3.25 12.91
N GLU A 94 8.88 2.72 13.65
CA GLU A 94 10.30 2.92 13.36
C GLU A 94 10.64 2.41 11.95
N TYR A 95 10.24 1.19 11.63
CA TYR A 95 10.44 0.62 10.29
C TYR A 95 9.66 1.35 9.20
N ALA A 96 8.42 1.77 9.47
CA ALA A 96 7.63 2.54 8.53
C ALA A 96 8.35 3.83 8.12
N ARG A 97 8.90 4.57 9.07
CA ARG A 97 9.71 5.77 8.82
C ARG A 97 11.00 5.46 8.06
N MET A 98 11.73 4.43 8.49
CA MET A 98 12.99 4.01 7.85
C MET A 98 12.78 3.64 6.38
N PHE A 99 11.80 2.80 6.06
CA PHE A 99 11.54 2.36 4.69
C PHE A 99 10.92 3.46 3.83
N THR A 100 10.12 4.34 4.41
CA THR A 100 9.61 5.54 3.74
C THR A 100 10.76 6.44 3.29
N ALA A 101 11.74 6.71 4.14
CA ALA A 101 12.90 7.54 3.80
C ALA A 101 13.71 6.97 2.60
N ARG A 102 13.74 5.64 2.42
CA ARG A 102 14.42 5.00 1.28
C ARG A 102 13.82 5.36 -0.08
N VAL A 103 12.56 5.81 -0.10
CA VAL A 103 11.83 6.14 -1.33
C VAL A 103 11.89 7.64 -1.64
N GLU A 104 12.37 8.48 -0.73
CA GLU A 104 12.32 9.95 -0.82
C GLU A 104 12.90 10.50 -2.14
N ARG A 105 13.99 9.94 -2.62
CA ARG A 105 14.65 10.40 -3.87
C ARG A 105 13.70 10.38 -5.09
N GLU A 106 12.70 9.53 -5.08
CA GLU A 106 11.76 9.35 -6.19
C GLU A 106 10.81 10.55 -6.35
N LYS A 107 10.80 11.49 -5.43
CA LYS A 107 10.11 12.79 -5.59
C LYS A 107 10.57 13.57 -6.83
N HIS A 108 11.76 13.26 -7.35
CA HIS A 108 12.33 13.89 -8.55
C HIS A 108 12.19 13.03 -9.82
N THR A 109 11.55 11.87 -9.73
CA THR A 109 11.37 10.97 -10.87
C THR A 109 10.38 11.55 -11.87
N THR A 110 10.81 11.69 -13.14
CA THR A 110 10.01 12.27 -14.23
C THR A 110 9.95 11.38 -15.49
N ASP A 111 10.47 10.15 -15.44
CA ASP A 111 10.56 9.22 -16.57
C ASP A 111 9.51 8.10 -16.55
N ASN A 112 8.72 8.02 -15.48
CA ASN A 112 7.57 7.11 -15.34
C ASN A 112 6.46 7.75 -14.51
N HIS A 113 5.27 7.17 -14.54
CA HIS A 113 4.10 7.69 -13.82
C HIS A 113 3.95 7.16 -12.39
N ASP A 114 4.77 6.18 -11.99
CA ASP A 114 4.62 5.46 -10.73
C ASP A 114 4.98 6.27 -9.46
N VAL A 115 5.31 7.53 -9.65
CA VAL A 115 5.65 8.46 -8.55
C VAL A 115 4.55 8.50 -7.49
N GLY A 116 3.27 8.40 -7.89
CA GLY A 116 2.14 8.31 -6.97
C GLY A 116 2.20 7.01 -6.13
N PHE A 117 2.43 5.85 -6.74
CA PHE A 117 2.63 4.59 -6.03
C PHE A 117 3.80 4.63 -5.05
N MET A 118 4.92 5.21 -5.48
CA MET A 118 6.12 5.29 -4.66
C MET A 118 5.91 6.20 -3.45
N LEU A 119 5.36 7.40 -3.65
CA LEU A 119 5.32 8.44 -2.63
C LEU A 119 4.00 8.47 -1.84
N TYR A 120 2.85 8.32 -2.50
CA TYR A 120 1.60 8.48 -1.77
C TYR A 120 1.28 7.27 -0.89
N CYS A 121 1.66 6.05 -1.31
CA CYS A 121 1.57 4.87 -0.44
C CYS A 121 2.49 4.97 0.79
N SER A 122 3.67 5.61 0.67
CA SER A 122 4.65 5.74 1.75
C SER A 122 4.49 7.05 2.53
N PHE A 123 4.91 8.16 1.96
CA PHE A 123 4.86 9.49 2.60
C PHE A 123 3.44 9.97 2.85
N GLY A 124 2.47 9.67 1.95
CA GLY A 124 1.07 10.04 2.14
C GLY A 124 0.46 9.40 3.39
N ASN A 125 0.66 8.10 3.59
CA ASN A 125 0.23 7.42 4.81
C ASN A 125 1.00 7.90 6.05
N GLY A 126 2.32 8.14 5.91
CA GLY A 126 3.13 8.69 6.98
C GLY A 126 2.61 10.06 7.45
N LEU A 127 2.34 10.98 6.53
CA LEU A 127 1.75 12.29 6.82
C LEU A 127 0.40 12.16 7.52
N ARG A 128 -0.50 11.32 6.97
CA ARG A 128 -1.84 11.10 7.51
C ARG A 128 -1.82 10.58 8.95
N LEU A 129 -0.89 9.67 9.29
CA LEU A 129 -0.86 8.99 10.58
C LEU A 129 -0.04 9.70 11.64
N THR A 130 0.92 10.52 11.24
CA THR A 130 1.85 11.19 12.18
C THR A 130 1.71 12.70 12.21
N GLY A 131 1.17 13.32 11.17
CA GLY A 131 1.15 14.77 11.01
C GLY A 131 2.53 15.38 10.74
N ASP A 132 3.52 14.57 10.38
CA ASP A 132 4.88 15.02 10.12
C ASP A 132 4.95 15.91 8.87
N LYS A 133 5.09 17.21 9.09
CA LYS A 133 5.09 18.22 8.03
C LYS A 133 6.25 18.11 7.03
N SER A 134 7.33 17.43 7.39
CA SER A 134 8.43 17.20 6.45
C SER A 134 8.00 16.37 5.24
N TYR A 135 6.96 15.55 5.38
CA TYR A 135 6.41 14.72 4.30
C TYR A 135 5.62 15.52 3.26
N GLU A 136 5.08 16.68 3.63
CA GLU A 136 4.32 17.54 2.69
C GLU A 136 5.20 18.01 1.53
N GLU A 137 6.43 18.46 1.80
CA GLU A 137 7.34 18.93 0.74
C GLU A 137 7.75 17.79 -0.20
N VAL A 138 7.95 16.57 0.32
CA VAL A 138 8.24 15.40 -0.50
C VAL A 138 7.08 15.09 -1.45
N LEU A 139 5.84 15.09 -0.93
CA LEU A 139 4.64 14.84 -1.72
C LEU A 139 4.38 15.93 -2.76
N LEU A 140 4.55 17.19 -2.40
CA LEU A 140 4.37 18.30 -3.34
C LEU A 140 5.42 18.29 -4.45
N THR A 141 6.67 17.94 -4.12
CA THR A 141 7.73 17.77 -5.13
C THR A 141 7.40 16.62 -6.07
N GLY A 142 6.96 15.48 -5.54
CA GLY A 142 6.51 14.34 -6.33
C GLY A 142 5.30 14.68 -7.22
N ALA A 143 4.33 15.43 -6.70
CA ALA A 143 3.18 15.87 -7.49
C ALA A 143 3.60 16.77 -8.66
N ARG A 144 4.54 17.70 -8.44
CA ARG A 144 5.14 18.50 -9.53
C ARG A 144 5.82 17.60 -10.57
N SER A 145 6.62 16.64 -10.12
CA SER A 145 7.32 15.69 -10.99
C SER A 145 6.34 14.87 -11.84
N LEU A 146 5.29 14.32 -11.22
CA LEU A 146 4.24 13.59 -11.93
C LEU A 146 3.49 14.48 -12.94
N ALA A 147 3.14 15.70 -12.56
CA ALA A 147 2.43 16.65 -13.43
C ALA A 147 3.22 17.00 -14.72
N THR A 148 4.56 16.96 -14.69
CA THR A 148 5.38 17.18 -15.89
C THR A 148 5.16 16.15 -16.99
N ARG A 149 4.56 15.02 -16.67
CA ARG A 149 4.29 13.93 -17.62
C ARG A 149 2.97 14.11 -18.38
N PHE A 150 2.18 15.08 -17.99
CA PHE A 150 0.94 15.44 -18.71
C PHE A 150 1.30 16.19 -19.99
N LYS A 151 0.62 15.83 -21.08
CA LYS A 151 0.74 16.51 -22.36
C LYS A 151 -0.62 17.03 -22.79
N PRO A 152 -0.83 18.37 -22.86
CA PRO A 152 -2.13 18.97 -23.18
C PRO A 152 -2.71 18.48 -24.51
N GLU A 153 -1.89 18.28 -25.53
CA GLU A 153 -2.34 17.83 -26.86
C GLU A 153 -2.86 16.39 -26.85
N VAL A 154 -2.46 15.59 -25.87
CA VAL A 154 -2.92 14.19 -25.67
C VAL A 154 -4.01 14.13 -24.60
N GLY A 155 -3.99 15.05 -23.63
CA GLY A 155 -4.92 15.10 -22.50
C GLY A 155 -4.70 14.00 -21.45
N LEU A 156 -3.50 13.40 -21.40
CA LEU A 156 -3.18 12.27 -20.51
C LEU A 156 -1.74 12.38 -19.97
N ILE A 157 -1.48 11.70 -18.86
CA ILE A 157 -0.14 11.49 -18.28
C ILE A 157 0.54 10.31 -18.96
N ARG A 158 1.75 10.50 -19.49
CA ARG A 158 2.54 9.44 -20.11
C ARG A 158 3.07 8.45 -19.07
N SER A 159 2.88 7.14 -19.34
CA SER A 159 3.26 6.09 -18.38
C SER A 159 4.77 5.89 -18.25
N TRP A 160 5.51 5.73 -19.35
CA TRP A 160 6.97 5.53 -19.34
C TRP A 160 7.66 6.12 -20.56
N ASP A 161 8.99 6.13 -20.55
CA ASP A 161 9.83 6.74 -21.60
C ASP A 161 10.67 5.74 -22.39
N HIS A 162 10.60 4.44 -22.08
CA HIS A 162 11.30 3.40 -22.82
C HIS A 162 10.53 2.91 -24.05
N ASN A 163 11.18 2.18 -24.97
CA ASN A 163 10.60 1.65 -26.22
C ASN A 163 9.88 2.70 -27.06
N ARG A 164 10.47 3.88 -27.22
CA ARG A 164 9.89 4.99 -28.00
C ARG A 164 9.78 4.68 -29.50
N ASP A 165 10.50 3.70 -29.99
CA ASP A 165 10.39 3.14 -31.33
C ASP A 165 9.06 2.43 -31.57
N LYS A 166 8.46 1.88 -30.51
CA LYS A 166 7.14 1.20 -30.55
C LYS A 166 5.99 2.12 -30.11
N TRP A 167 6.22 2.91 -29.06
CA TRP A 167 5.18 3.73 -28.43
C TRP A 167 5.67 5.15 -28.21
N GLN A 168 5.15 6.09 -28.95
CA GLN A 168 5.50 7.50 -28.78
C GLN A 168 4.98 8.07 -27.47
N TYR A 169 3.76 7.65 -27.07
CA TYR A 169 3.09 8.15 -25.88
C TYR A 169 2.27 7.03 -25.20
N PRO A 170 2.92 6.10 -24.51
CA PRO A 170 2.22 5.01 -23.84
C PRO A 170 1.42 5.51 -22.63
N VAL A 171 0.19 5.03 -22.51
CA VAL A 171 -0.69 5.26 -21.36
C VAL A 171 -1.37 3.95 -21.00
N ILE A 172 -1.34 3.58 -19.73
CA ILE A 172 -2.02 2.40 -19.20
C ILE A 172 -2.94 2.78 -18.05
N ILE A 173 -3.93 1.93 -17.78
CA ILE A 173 -5.02 2.24 -16.86
C ILE A 173 -4.56 2.41 -15.40
N ASP A 174 -3.49 1.76 -14.98
CA ASP A 174 -2.94 1.90 -13.63
C ASP A 174 -2.44 3.32 -13.32
N ASN A 175 -2.28 4.18 -14.35
CA ASN A 175 -2.05 5.61 -14.14
C ASN A 175 -3.10 6.23 -13.21
N MET A 176 -4.34 5.72 -13.23
CA MET A 176 -5.42 6.17 -12.33
C MET A 176 -5.03 6.09 -10.84
N MET A 177 -4.25 5.08 -10.45
CA MET A 177 -3.80 4.91 -9.06
C MET A 177 -2.75 5.94 -8.64
N ASN A 178 -2.10 6.62 -9.58
CA ASN A 178 -1.10 7.66 -9.31
C ASN A 178 -1.74 9.06 -9.18
N LEU A 179 -2.99 9.23 -9.62
CA LEU A 179 -3.68 10.52 -9.60
C LEU A 179 -4.08 10.97 -8.19
N GLU A 180 -4.22 10.05 -7.24
CA GLU A 180 -4.61 10.36 -5.86
C GLU A 180 -3.66 11.39 -5.22
N MET A 181 -2.35 11.29 -5.50
CA MET A 181 -1.37 12.27 -5.04
C MET A 181 -1.62 13.67 -5.64
N LEU A 182 -2.04 13.76 -6.91
CA LEU A 182 -2.38 15.04 -7.55
C LEU A 182 -3.65 15.65 -6.95
N PHE A 183 -4.70 14.86 -6.69
CA PHE A 183 -5.89 15.34 -6.00
C PHE A 183 -5.57 15.83 -4.58
N TRP A 184 -4.71 15.11 -3.86
CA TRP A 184 -4.21 15.56 -2.57
C TRP A 184 -3.47 16.89 -2.68
N ALA A 185 -2.55 17.04 -3.65
CA ALA A 185 -1.79 18.26 -3.86
C ALA A 185 -2.69 19.45 -4.18
N SER A 186 -3.70 19.25 -5.06
CA SER A 186 -4.69 20.30 -5.36
C SER A 186 -5.47 20.74 -4.12
N LYS A 187 -5.95 19.78 -3.33
CA LYS A 187 -6.69 20.08 -2.10
C LYS A 187 -5.81 20.76 -1.06
N HIS A 188 -4.55 20.39 -0.96
CA HIS A 188 -3.60 20.90 0.04
C HIS A 188 -3.14 22.31 -0.28
N THR A 189 -2.86 22.61 -1.56
CA THR A 189 -2.31 23.90 -2.01
C THR A 189 -3.37 24.90 -2.48
N GLY A 190 -4.55 24.42 -2.86
CA GLY A 190 -5.56 25.22 -3.57
C GLY A 190 -5.26 25.40 -5.06
N ASP A 191 -4.14 24.91 -5.57
CA ASP A 191 -3.76 25.04 -6.98
C ASP A 191 -4.61 24.07 -7.85
N PRO A 192 -5.42 24.60 -8.78
CA PRO A 192 -6.26 23.77 -9.63
C PRO A 192 -5.48 22.96 -10.66
N VAL A 193 -4.22 23.31 -10.96
CA VAL A 193 -3.42 22.64 -12.00
C VAL A 193 -3.29 21.14 -11.74
N TYR A 194 -3.12 20.73 -10.48
CA TYR A 194 -3.00 19.32 -10.14
C TYR A 194 -4.28 18.53 -10.39
N ARG A 195 -5.44 19.13 -10.06
CA ARG A 195 -6.75 18.51 -10.36
C ARG A 195 -7.01 18.47 -11.87
N ASP A 196 -6.65 19.52 -12.58
CA ASP A 196 -6.92 19.64 -14.01
C ASP A 196 -6.03 18.69 -14.84
N VAL A 197 -4.86 18.32 -14.30
CA VAL A 197 -3.98 17.28 -14.86
C VAL A 197 -4.50 15.86 -14.51
N ALA A 198 -5.10 15.66 -13.34
CA ALA A 198 -5.61 14.38 -12.88
C ALA A 198 -6.94 14.01 -13.56
#